data_cc5ccd5b2cb334b5b7b5d43ff6beaf22
#
_entry.id   cc5ccd5b2cb334b5b7b5d43ff6beaf22
#
_cell.length_a   1.000
_cell.length_b   1.000
_cell.length_c   1.000
_cell.angle_alpha   90.00
_cell.angle_beta   90.00
_cell.angle_gamma   90.00
#
_symmetry.space_group_name_H-M   'P 1'
#
loop_
_entity.id
_entity.type
_entity.pdbx_description
1 polymer ?
#
loop_
_entity_poly.entity_id
_entity_poly.type
_entity_poly.pdbx_seq_one_letter_code
_entity_poly.pdbx_strand_id
1 'polypeptide(L)'
;MKYMLDTNICIYAIKQEPEVVLQKILKHHPSDICISSITYAELMHGVEKSQSKDKNRLALTLLLSPIQIIDFDSHAAEEYGKIKAALQSQGKVIGPMDLLIASHAKSKGLTIVTNNTKEFERVAQLEVEDWSKPLRVIGQKVCVTNPNKLENL
;
A
#
# COMPACT_ATOMS: atom_id res chain seq x y z
N MET A 1 12.17 -1.78 9.64
CA MET A 1 11.14 -1.39 8.66
C MET A 1 11.44 -2.06 7.33
N LYS A 2 10.46 -2.75 6.75
CA LYS A 2 10.65 -3.59 5.56
C LYS A 2 9.66 -3.29 4.44
N TYR A 3 8.44 -2.88 4.79
CA TYR A 3 7.32 -2.79 3.85
C TYR A 3 6.70 -1.41 3.85
N MET A 4 6.41 -0.90 2.65
CA MET A 4 5.58 0.29 2.45
C MET A 4 4.29 -0.13 1.77
N LEU A 5 3.15 0.14 2.38
CA LEU A 5 1.84 -0.20 1.81
C LEU A 5 1.39 0.86 0.81
N ASP A 6 0.95 0.41 -0.36
CA ASP A 6 0.26 1.26 -1.34
C ASP A 6 -1.16 1.61 -0.89
N THR A 7 -1.73 2.65 -1.45
CA THR A 7 -3.06 3.18 -1.09
C THR A 7 -4.16 2.12 -1.18
N ASN A 8 -4.22 1.35 -2.27
CA ASN A 8 -5.24 0.31 -2.44
C ASN A 8 -5.15 -0.80 -1.38
N ILE A 9 -3.94 -1.16 -0.96
CA ILE A 9 -3.73 -2.14 0.10
C ILE A 9 -4.32 -1.64 1.42
N CYS A 10 -4.13 -0.36 1.75
CA CYS A 10 -4.76 0.25 2.92
C CYS A 10 -6.28 0.26 2.83
N ILE A 11 -6.84 0.56 1.66
CA ILE A 11 -8.29 0.54 1.43
C ILE A 11 -8.85 -0.88 1.60
N TYR A 12 -8.17 -1.89 1.06
CA TYR A 12 -8.57 -3.29 1.24
C TYR A 12 -8.55 -3.70 2.72
N ALA A 13 -7.54 -3.27 3.47
CA ALA A 13 -7.45 -3.55 4.90
C ALA A 13 -8.60 -2.90 5.68
N ILE A 14 -8.95 -1.63 5.38
CA ILE A 14 -10.05 -0.92 6.02
C ILE A 14 -11.39 -1.59 5.71
N LYS A 15 -11.61 -1.97 4.46
CA LYS A 15 -12.85 -2.64 4.01
C LYS A 15 -12.89 -4.12 4.38
N GLN A 16 -11.75 -4.69 4.79
CA GLN A 16 -11.57 -6.13 5.00
C GLN A 16 -11.94 -6.98 3.77
N GLU A 17 -11.72 -6.43 2.58
CA GLU A 17 -11.97 -7.07 1.28
C GLU A 17 -10.82 -6.77 0.30
N PRO A 18 -10.07 -7.80 -0.13
CA PRO A 18 -10.07 -9.16 0.39
C PRO A 18 -9.50 -9.26 1.80
N GLU A 19 -10.10 -10.10 2.63
CA GLU A 19 -9.74 -10.27 4.04
C GLU A 19 -8.27 -10.65 4.26
N VAL A 20 -7.68 -11.35 3.31
CA VAL A 20 -6.27 -11.77 3.37
C VAL A 20 -5.29 -10.61 3.54
N VAL A 21 -5.62 -9.41 3.06
CA VAL A 21 -4.77 -8.22 3.19
C VAL A 21 -4.61 -7.85 4.67
N LEU A 22 -5.71 -7.69 5.38
CA LEU A 22 -5.66 -7.37 6.82
C LEU A 22 -4.97 -8.48 7.61
N GLN A 23 -5.23 -9.74 7.29
CA GLN A 23 -4.58 -10.88 7.93
C GLN A 23 -3.06 -10.85 7.74
N LYS A 24 -2.59 -10.53 6.54
CA LYS A 24 -1.15 -10.40 6.29
C LYS A 24 -0.53 -9.20 7.01
N ILE A 25 -1.21 -8.07 7.06
CA ILE A 25 -0.75 -6.92 7.85
C ILE A 25 -0.58 -7.31 9.33
N LEU A 26 -1.58 -7.97 9.90
CA LEU A 26 -1.57 -8.37 11.30
C LEU A 26 -0.52 -9.44 11.65
N LYS A 27 -0.01 -10.17 10.66
CA LYS A 27 1.08 -11.15 10.86
C LYS A 27 2.46 -10.52 10.98
N HIS A 28 2.63 -9.29 10.52
CA HIS A 28 3.90 -8.58 10.60
C HIS A 28 3.96 -7.72 11.84
N HIS A 29 5.17 -7.47 12.35
CA HIS A 29 5.34 -6.52 13.42
C HIS A 29 5.06 -5.10 12.90
N PRO A 30 4.28 -4.27 13.63
CA PRO A 30 3.93 -2.92 13.15
C PRO A 30 5.13 -2.06 12.77
N SER A 31 6.26 -2.22 13.45
CA SER A 31 7.50 -1.48 13.14
C SER A 31 8.14 -1.87 11.80
N ASP A 32 7.71 -2.98 11.20
CA ASP A 32 8.17 -3.39 9.86
C ASP A 32 7.34 -2.79 8.74
N ILE A 33 6.23 -2.13 9.05
CA ILE A 33 5.26 -1.60 8.09
C ILE A 33 5.17 -0.08 8.20
N CYS A 34 5.15 0.59 7.06
CA CYS A 34 4.89 2.02 6.96
C CYS A 34 3.99 2.35 5.77
N ILE A 35 3.55 3.59 5.73
CA ILE A 35 2.99 4.22 4.53
C ILE A 35 3.74 5.51 4.22
N SER A 36 3.72 5.90 2.96
CA SER A 36 4.16 7.23 2.52
C SER A 36 3.16 8.30 2.93
N SER A 37 3.62 9.51 3.21
CA SER A 37 2.75 10.69 3.34
C SER A 37 1.92 10.94 2.08
N ILE A 38 2.38 10.49 0.91
CA ILE A 38 1.62 10.52 -0.35
C ILE A 38 0.40 9.59 -0.26
N THR A 39 0.59 8.36 0.21
CA THR A 39 -0.51 7.43 0.47
C THR A 39 -1.49 8.00 1.51
N TYR A 40 -0.97 8.58 2.57
CA TYR A 40 -1.82 9.24 3.58
C TYR A 40 -2.66 10.37 2.96
N ALA A 41 -2.08 11.19 2.10
CA ALA A 41 -2.82 12.24 1.38
C ALA A 41 -3.96 11.68 0.52
N GLU A 42 -3.73 10.60 -0.21
CA GLU A 42 -4.76 9.93 -0.99
C GLU A 42 -5.89 9.36 -0.11
N LEU A 43 -5.53 8.76 1.02
CA LEU A 43 -6.50 8.22 1.98
C LEU A 43 -7.34 9.34 2.61
N MET A 44 -6.71 10.46 2.99
CA MET A 44 -7.42 11.63 3.52
C MET A 44 -8.34 12.27 2.49
N HIS A 45 -7.95 12.36 1.23
CA HIS A 45 -8.82 12.78 0.14
C HIS A 45 -10.04 11.84 0.02
N GLY A 46 -9.82 10.54 0.12
CA GLY A 46 -10.91 9.55 0.13
C GLY A 46 -11.90 9.76 1.28
N VAL A 47 -11.41 10.07 2.47
CA VAL A 47 -12.24 10.41 3.65
C VAL A 47 -13.07 11.67 3.37
N GLU A 48 -12.43 12.76 2.93
CA GLU A 48 -13.08 14.06 2.75
C GLU A 48 -14.17 14.05 1.66
N LYS A 49 -13.99 13.26 0.60
CA LYS A 49 -15.00 13.12 -0.46
C LYS A 49 -16.12 12.13 -0.13
N SER A 50 -15.99 11.34 0.93
CA SER A 50 -16.98 10.33 1.30
C SER A 50 -18.21 10.94 1.95
N GLN A 51 -19.35 10.21 1.93
CA GLN A 51 -20.56 10.61 2.61
C GLN A 51 -20.55 10.32 4.12
N SER A 52 -19.61 9.46 4.58
CA SER A 52 -19.48 9.05 5.98
C SER A 52 -18.09 9.43 6.50
N LYS A 53 -17.78 10.73 6.50
CA LYS A 53 -16.44 11.24 6.83
C LYS A 53 -15.94 10.79 8.21
N ASP A 54 -16.75 10.96 9.25
CA ASP A 54 -16.35 10.63 10.62
C ASP A 54 -16.08 9.14 10.81
N LYS A 55 -16.94 8.30 10.23
CA LYS A 55 -16.79 6.85 10.26
C LYS A 55 -15.53 6.40 9.53
N ASN A 56 -15.30 6.92 8.33
CA ASN A 56 -14.15 6.56 7.52
C ASN A 56 -12.85 7.10 8.11
N ARG A 57 -12.87 8.29 8.71
CA ARG A 57 -11.74 8.85 9.45
C ARG A 57 -11.37 7.98 10.64
N LEU A 58 -12.36 7.51 11.41
CA LEU A 58 -12.12 6.63 12.54
C LEU A 58 -11.50 5.29 12.09
N ALA A 59 -12.04 4.68 11.03
CA ALA A 59 -11.52 3.43 10.48
C ALA A 59 -10.05 3.59 10.02
N LEU A 60 -9.75 4.70 9.34
CA LEU A 60 -8.39 5.02 8.92
C LEU A 60 -7.45 5.24 10.12
N THR A 61 -7.89 5.98 11.11
CA THR A 61 -7.12 6.23 12.34
C THR A 61 -6.79 4.93 13.06
N LEU A 62 -7.74 4.02 13.18
CA LEU A 62 -7.54 2.71 13.81
C LEU A 62 -6.54 1.84 13.04
N LEU A 63 -6.62 1.82 11.71
CA LEU A 63 -5.65 1.08 10.89
C LEU A 63 -4.24 1.65 11.04
N LEU A 64 -4.10 2.97 11.00
CA LEU A 64 -2.80 3.63 10.96
C LEU A 64 -2.17 3.84 12.34
N SER A 65 -2.92 3.70 13.44
CA SER A 65 -2.38 3.97 14.77
C SER A 65 -1.09 3.21 15.11
N PRO A 66 -0.91 1.93 14.69
CA PRO A 66 0.33 1.21 14.91
C PRO A 66 1.34 1.37 13.76
N ILE A 67 0.98 2.01 12.67
CA ILE A 67 1.76 2.08 11.42
C ILE A 67 2.42 3.46 11.30
N GLN A 68 3.69 3.49 10.97
CA GLN A 68 4.41 4.74 10.79
C GLN A 68 4.08 5.40 9.44
N ILE A 69 3.79 6.70 9.47
CA ILE A 69 3.70 7.54 8.27
C ILE A 69 5.06 8.18 8.06
N ILE A 70 5.65 7.99 6.87
CA ILE A 70 6.97 8.52 6.52
C ILE A 70 6.80 9.67 5.54
N ASP A 71 7.45 10.79 5.83
CA ASP A 71 7.43 11.96 4.96
C ASP A 71 8.19 11.72 3.67
N PHE A 72 7.60 12.14 2.55
CA PHE A 72 8.26 12.17 1.25
C PHE A 72 9.33 13.25 1.25
N ASP A 73 10.59 12.83 1.43
CA ASP A 73 11.73 13.72 1.62
C ASP A 73 12.52 14.01 0.32
N SER A 74 13.61 14.74 0.44
CA SER A 74 14.46 15.07 -0.72
C SER A 74 15.11 13.85 -1.36
N HIS A 75 15.43 12.81 -0.60
CA HIS A 75 15.96 11.56 -1.16
C HIS A 75 14.91 10.85 -2.03
N ALA A 76 13.67 10.83 -1.59
CA ALA A 76 12.56 10.32 -2.38
C ALA A 76 12.35 11.14 -3.66
N ALA A 77 12.51 12.47 -3.58
CA ALA A 77 12.42 13.36 -4.74
C ALA A 77 13.53 13.13 -5.75
N GLU A 78 14.76 12.86 -5.31
CA GLU A 78 15.88 12.51 -6.20
C GLU A 78 15.62 11.17 -6.92
N GLU A 79 15.14 10.15 -6.20
CA GLU A 79 14.77 8.88 -6.83
C GLU A 79 13.61 9.06 -7.82
N TYR A 80 12.63 9.91 -7.51
CA TYR A 80 11.54 10.25 -8.43
C TYR A 80 12.08 10.77 -9.77
N GLY A 81 13.01 11.71 -9.76
CA GLY A 81 13.61 12.26 -10.98
C GLY A 81 14.29 11.18 -11.83
N LYS A 82 15.08 10.31 -11.19
CA LYS A 82 15.78 9.21 -11.87
C LYS A 82 14.80 8.18 -12.46
N ILE A 83 13.82 7.74 -11.70
CA ILE A 83 12.85 6.72 -12.12
C ILE A 83 11.97 7.26 -13.25
N LYS A 84 11.46 8.48 -13.12
CA LYS A 84 10.63 9.10 -14.15
C LYS A 84 11.36 9.23 -15.48
N ALA A 85 12.58 9.74 -15.46
CA ALA A 85 13.40 9.86 -16.66
C ALA A 85 13.66 8.50 -17.34
N ALA A 86 14.00 7.48 -16.56
CA ALA A 86 14.22 6.12 -17.05
C ALA A 86 12.95 5.51 -17.67
N LEU A 87 11.80 5.65 -17.02
CA LEU A 87 10.52 5.13 -17.52
C LEU A 87 10.06 5.86 -18.78
N GLN A 88 10.25 7.18 -18.85
CA GLN A 88 9.93 7.97 -20.06
C GLN A 88 10.80 7.55 -21.24
N SER A 89 12.09 7.32 -21.04
CA SER A 89 13.00 6.85 -22.09
C SER A 89 12.63 5.48 -22.66
N GLN A 90 11.99 4.63 -21.85
CA GLN A 90 11.51 3.29 -22.23
C GLN A 90 10.06 3.28 -22.73
N GLY A 91 9.35 4.41 -22.71
CA GLY A 91 7.94 4.48 -23.05
C GLY A 91 7.03 3.71 -22.06
N LYS A 92 7.45 3.56 -20.81
CA LYS A 92 6.78 2.76 -19.77
C LYS A 92 6.36 3.61 -18.58
N VAL A 93 5.70 4.72 -18.83
CA VAL A 93 5.23 5.63 -17.76
C VAL A 93 4.18 4.93 -16.88
N ILE A 94 4.23 5.18 -15.57
CA ILE A 94 3.24 4.74 -14.59
C ILE A 94 2.46 5.95 -14.06
N GLY A 95 1.34 5.70 -13.36
CA GLY A 95 0.52 6.77 -12.78
C GLY A 95 1.33 7.69 -11.86
N PRO A 96 1.00 9.01 -11.81
CA PRO A 96 1.82 9.98 -11.07
C PRO A 96 1.91 9.71 -9.57
N MET A 97 0.84 9.29 -8.92
CA MET A 97 0.87 8.93 -7.50
C MET A 97 1.65 7.64 -7.25
N ASP A 98 1.46 6.63 -8.10
CA ASP A 98 2.22 5.38 -8.02
C ASP A 98 3.73 5.63 -8.22
N LEU A 99 4.08 6.56 -9.10
CA LEU A 99 5.48 6.96 -9.30
C LEU A 99 6.09 7.60 -8.04
N LEU A 100 5.36 8.47 -7.36
CA LEU A 100 5.79 9.07 -6.08
C LEU A 100 5.98 7.99 -5.01
N ILE A 101 5.01 7.10 -4.86
CA ILE A 101 5.06 6.03 -3.83
C ILE A 101 6.20 5.05 -4.13
N ALA A 102 6.37 4.64 -5.40
CA ALA A 102 7.47 3.77 -5.82
C ALA A 102 8.84 4.39 -5.54
N SER A 103 8.98 5.68 -5.86
CA SER A 103 10.21 6.44 -5.61
C SER A 103 10.54 6.53 -4.13
N HIS A 104 9.51 6.73 -3.31
CA HIS A 104 9.67 6.78 -1.86
C HIS A 104 10.12 5.43 -1.30
N ALA A 105 9.44 4.34 -1.67
CA ALA A 105 9.81 3.00 -1.24
C ALA A 105 11.25 2.66 -1.64
N LYS A 106 11.62 2.94 -2.89
CA LYS A 106 12.98 2.69 -3.39
C LYS A 106 14.03 3.50 -2.66
N SER A 107 13.78 4.78 -2.38
CA SER A 107 14.72 5.65 -1.66
C SER A 107 15.04 5.15 -0.25
N LYS A 108 14.13 4.39 0.35
CA LYS A 108 14.27 3.81 1.70
C LYS A 108 14.68 2.32 1.68
N GLY A 109 14.87 1.74 0.50
CA GLY A 109 15.20 0.31 0.38
C GLY A 109 14.07 -0.61 0.85
N LEU A 110 12.81 -0.18 0.74
CA LEU A 110 11.64 -0.93 1.21
C LEU A 110 10.99 -1.71 0.07
N THR A 111 10.37 -2.84 0.43
CA THR A 111 9.46 -3.56 -0.45
C THR A 111 8.13 -2.82 -0.51
N ILE A 112 7.66 -2.51 -1.72
CA ILE A 112 6.31 -1.96 -1.92
C ILE A 112 5.29 -3.09 -1.92
N VAL A 113 4.22 -2.91 -1.16
CA VAL A 113 3.08 -3.84 -1.12
C VAL A 113 1.92 -3.21 -1.88
N THR A 114 1.56 -3.81 -3.00
CA THR A 114 0.56 -3.28 -3.94
C THR A 114 -0.17 -4.41 -4.67
N ASN A 115 -1.40 -4.15 -5.09
CA ASN A 115 -2.10 -5.04 -6.02
C ASN A 115 -1.82 -4.66 -7.50
N ASN A 116 -1.28 -3.48 -7.75
CA ASN A 116 -0.94 -2.98 -9.08
C ASN A 116 0.50 -3.36 -9.47
N THR A 117 0.81 -4.63 -9.40
CA THR A 117 2.18 -5.14 -9.60
C THR A 117 2.75 -4.79 -10.97
N LYS A 118 1.92 -4.78 -12.01
CA LYS A 118 2.36 -4.48 -13.39
C LYS A 118 3.02 -3.12 -13.53
N GLU A 119 2.50 -2.09 -12.86
CA GLU A 119 3.09 -0.75 -12.90
C GLU A 119 4.35 -0.66 -12.03
N PHE A 120 4.29 -1.14 -10.80
CA PHE A 120 5.43 -1.05 -9.89
C PHE A 120 6.63 -1.91 -10.32
N GLU A 121 6.40 -3.05 -10.98
CA GLU A 121 7.46 -3.89 -11.55
C GLU A 121 8.24 -3.24 -12.69
N ARG A 122 7.72 -2.17 -13.29
CA ARG A 122 8.45 -1.36 -14.27
C ARG A 122 9.62 -0.59 -13.65
N VAL A 123 9.60 -0.39 -12.35
CA VAL A 123 10.67 0.32 -11.61
C VAL A 123 11.81 -0.64 -11.31
N ALA A 124 12.98 -0.37 -11.91
CA ALA A 124 14.16 -1.21 -11.72
C ALA A 124 14.60 -1.24 -10.25
N GLN A 125 14.96 -2.43 -9.76
CA GLN A 125 15.46 -2.65 -8.40
C GLN A 125 14.48 -2.27 -7.28
N LEU A 126 13.19 -2.28 -7.56
CA LEU A 126 12.14 -2.15 -6.56
C LEU A 126 11.54 -3.53 -6.28
N GLU A 127 11.62 -3.98 -5.03
CA GLU A 127 10.95 -5.19 -4.60
C GLU A 127 9.44 -4.94 -4.46
N VAL A 128 8.64 -5.83 -5.05
CA VAL A 128 7.18 -5.71 -5.12
C VAL A 128 6.52 -6.98 -4.58
N GLU A 129 5.59 -6.83 -3.65
CA GLU A 129 4.74 -7.92 -3.15
C GLU A 129 3.27 -7.57 -3.31
N ASP A 130 2.45 -8.58 -3.62
CA ASP A 130 1.00 -8.48 -3.65
C ASP A 130 0.39 -9.28 -2.50
N TRP A 131 -0.11 -8.57 -1.49
CA TRP A 131 -0.76 -9.19 -0.33
C TRP A 131 -2.26 -9.43 -0.53
N SER A 132 -2.82 -9.05 -1.68
CA SER A 132 -4.24 -9.29 -2.00
C SER A 132 -4.50 -10.72 -2.51
N LYS A 133 -3.45 -11.46 -2.85
CA LYS A 133 -3.57 -12.85 -3.30
C LYS A 133 -3.59 -13.81 -2.12
N PRO A 134 -4.41 -14.90 -2.19
CA PRO A 134 -4.44 -15.90 -1.13
C PRO A 134 -3.07 -16.52 -0.92
N LEU A 135 -2.76 -16.89 0.34
CA LEU A 135 -1.58 -17.67 0.68
C LEU A 135 -1.66 -19.00 -0.07
N ARG A 136 -0.72 -19.25 -0.98
CA ARG A 136 -0.55 -20.58 -1.56
C ARG A 136 0.09 -21.49 -0.51
N VAL A 137 -0.73 -22.30 0.15
CA VAL A 137 -0.23 -23.48 0.83
C VAL A 137 -0.01 -24.54 -0.27
N ILE A 138 1.21 -25.06 -0.38
CA ILE A 138 1.51 -26.18 -1.28
C ILE A 138 0.57 -27.31 -0.87
N GLY A 139 -0.48 -27.58 -1.68
CA GLY A 139 -1.38 -28.70 -1.56
C GLY A 139 -2.79 -28.48 -1.04
N GLN A 140 -3.18 -27.31 -0.53
CA GLN A 140 -4.57 -27.02 -0.11
C GLN A 140 -4.95 -25.55 -0.23
N LYS A 141 -6.09 -25.29 -0.91
CA LYS A 141 -6.78 -24.00 -0.81
C LYS A 141 -7.36 -23.88 0.60
N VAL A 142 -6.82 -23.01 1.41
CA VAL A 142 -7.49 -22.64 2.66
C VAL A 142 -8.58 -21.64 2.31
N CYS A 143 -9.82 -22.08 2.22
CA CYS A 143 -10.99 -21.21 2.28
C CYS A 143 -11.13 -20.74 3.73
N VAL A 144 -10.73 -19.52 4.04
CA VAL A 144 -11.07 -18.89 5.32
C VAL A 144 -12.45 -18.26 5.14
N THR A 145 -13.47 -18.97 5.58
CA THR A 145 -14.80 -18.37 5.77
C THR A 145 -14.76 -17.58 7.07
N ASN A 146 -14.94 -16.27 6.98
CA ASN A 146 -15.05 -15.41 8.15
C ASN A 146 -16.46 -15.53 8.74
N PRO A 147 -16.63 -16.02 9.99
CA PRO A 147 -17.94 -16.06 10.62
C PRO A 147 -18.43 -14.68 11.14
N ASN A 148 -17.60 -13.65 11.10
CA ASN A 148 -17.93 -12.31 11.59
C ASN A 148 -17.76 -11.26 10.50
N LYS A 149 -18.54 -11.36 9.41
CA LYS A 149 -18.80 -10.20 8.57
C LYS A 149 -19.52 -9.19 9.44
N LEU A 150 -18.80 -8.19 9.91
CA LEU A 150 -19.43 -6.96 10.37
C LEU A 150 -20.09 -6.33 9.14
N GLU A 151 -21.38 -6.59 9.00
CA GLU A 151 -22.21 -5.92 8.02
C GLU A 151 -22.15 -4.43 8.31
N ASN A 152 -21.84 -3.63 7.28
CA ASN A 152 -21.84 -2.17 7.30
C ASN A 152 -20.59 -1.47 7.90
N LEU A 153 -19.46 -1.66 7.24
CA LEU A 153 -18.46 -0.60 7.22
C LEU A 153 -18.33 -0.01 5.82
#